data_1de66025082f3ae6ff74c1bce7666ca4
#
_entry.id   1de66025082f3ae6ff74c1bce7666ca4
#
_cell.length_a   1.000
_cell.length_b   1.000
_cell.length_c   1.000
_cell.angle_alpha   90.00
_cell.angle_beta   90.00
_cell.angle_gamma   90.00
#
_symmetry.space_group_name_H-M   'P 1'
#
loop_
_entity.id
_entity.type
_entity.pdbx_description
1 polymer ?
#
loop_
_entity_poly.entity_id
_entity_poly.type
_entity_poly.pdbx_seq_one_letter_code
_entity_poly.pdbx_strand_id
1 'polypeptide(L)'
;MATSDKQFDSQFDKVANLVHYPWIGSDYASAPKRVLIMGHSHYAKDGEEFSQEEYDRNISDKEYTRGIINCAIEKGGWNFHKNLQKTFHYEDMKAHDFWSKI
;
A
#
# COMPACT_ATOMS: atom_id res chain seq x y z
N MET A 1 -2.07 15.54 -0.10
CA MET A 1 -1.57 14.20 0.27
C MET A 1 -2.52 13.14 -0.26
N ALA A 2 -2.01 12.11 -0.92
CA ALA A 2 -2.85 11.00 -1.35
C ALA A 2 -3.36 10.24 -0.13
N THR A 3 -4.61 9.90 -0.14
CA THR A 3 -5.21 9.08 0.90
C THR A 3 -5.87 7.87 0.28
N SER A 4 -5.88 6.78 1.02
CA SER A 4 -6.63 5.60 0.60
C SER A 4 -8.13 5.89 0.69
N ASP A 5 -8.86 5.49 -0.35
CA ASP A 5 -10.31 5.55 -0.32
C ASP A 5 -10.82 4.46 0.62
N LYS A 6 -11.58 4.86 1.61
CA LYS A 6 -12.08 3.96 2.65
C LYS A 6 -13.54 3.55 2.49
N GLN A 7 -14.17 3.96 1.39
CA GLN A 7 -15.62 3.71 1.20
C GLN A 7 -15.97 2.22 1.13
N PHE A 8 -15.00 1.37 0.82
CA PHE A 8 -15.21 -0.07 0.69
C PHE A 8 -14.83 -0.87 1.95
N ASP A 9 -14.40 -0.21 3.02
CA ASP A 9 -13.91 -0.90 4.21
C ASP A 9 -14.94 -1.86 4.82
N SER A 10 -16.20 -1.47 4.84
CA SER A 10 -17.27 -2.34 5.36
C SER A 10 -17.45 -3.62 4.55
N GLN A 11 -17.13 -3.57 3.26
CA GLN A 11 -17.17 -4.75 2.40
C GLN A 11 -15.95 -5.64 2.66
N PHE A 12 -14.78 -5.04 2.85
CA PHE A 12 -13.56 -5.79 3.18
C PHE A 12 -13.67 -6.48 4.53
N ASP A 13 -14.36 -5.87 5.48
CA ASP A 13 -14.57 -6.48 6.81
C ASP A 13 -15.35 -7.79 6.72
N LYS A 14 -16.09 -8.01 5.66
CA LYS A 14 -16.87 -9.25 5.45
C LYS A 14 -16.06 -10.34 4.75
N VAL A 15 -14.85 -10.04 4.29
CA VAL A 15 -14.01 -11.01 3.59
C VAL A 15 -13.23 -11.83 4.61
N ALA A 16 -13.50 -13.14 4.65
CA ALA A 16 -12.79 -14.04 5.54
C ALA A 16 -11.29 -14.05 5.23
N ASN A 17 -10.46 -14.02 6.27
CA ASN A 17 -9.00 -14.08 6.18
C ASN A 17 -8.34 -12.86 5.53
N LEU A 18 -9.06 -11.79 5.32
CA LEU A 18 -8.46 -10.53 4.88
C LEU A 18 -7.90 -9.81 6.10
N VAL A 19 -6.57 -9.81 6.23
CA VAL A 19 -5.87 -9.27 7.40
C VAL A 19 -5.64 -7.76 7.28
N HIS A 20 -5.28 -7.30 6.08
CA HIS A 20 -4.96 -5.90 5.82
C HIS A 20 -5.92 -5.31 4.80
N TYR A 21 -6.37 -4.10 5.06
CA TYR A 21 -7.12 -3.36 4.04
C TYR A 21 -6.20 -3.05 2.87
N PRO A 22 -6.66 -3.25 1.63
CA PRO A 22 -5.88 -2.84 0.48
C PRO A 22 -5.83 -1.32 0.37
N TRP A 23 -4.79 -0.83 -0.28
CA TRP A 23 -4.74 0.57 -0.69
C TRP A 23 -5.66 0.75 -1.90
N ILE A 24 -6.52 1.75 -1.86
CA ILE A 24 -7.34 2.15 -2.99
C ILE A 24 -7.12 3.65 -3.17
N GLY A 25 -6.50 4.03 -4.27
CA GLY A 25 -6.25 5.44 -4.56
C GLY A 25 -7.54 6.23 -4.71
N SER A 26 -7.48 7.51 -4.36
CA SER A 26 -8.66 8.40 -4.41
C SER A 26 -9.29 8.50 -5.80
N ASP A 27 -8.51 8.30 -6.86
CA ASP A 27 -8.97 8.40 -8.24
C ASP A 27 -9.21 7.03 -8.89
N TYR A 28 -9.08 5.94 -8.12
CA TYR A 28 -9.19 4.59 -8.64
C TYR A 28 -10.55 4.31 -9.26
N ALA A 29 -11.62 4.71 -8.59
CA ALA A 29 -12.98 4.43 -9.05
C ALA A 29 -13.31 5.10 -10.40
N SER A 30 -12.67 6.24 -10.67
CA SER A 30 -12.87 7.00 -11.91
C SER A 30 -11.80 6.76 -12.96
N ALA A 31 -10.80 5.93 -12.65
CA ALA A 31 -9.72 5.63 -13.59
C ALA A 31 -10.24 4.87 -14.80
N PRO A 32 -9.74 5.19 -16.03
CA PRO A 32 -10.14 4.48 -17.24
C PRO A 32 -9.70 3.01 -17.23
N LYS A 33 -8.61 2.70 -16.54
CA LYS A 33 -8.18 1.33 -16.29
C LYS A 33 -7.93 1.15 -14.81
N ARG A 34 -8.46 0.08 -14.26
CA ARG A 34 -8.27 -0.28 -12.86
C ARG A 34 -7.21 -1.38 -12.78
N VAL A 35 -6.16 -1.11 -12.01
CA VAL A 35 -5.01 -2.01 -11.90
C VAL A 35 -4.94 -2.53 -10.47
N LEU A 36 -4.90 -3.84 -10.31
CA LEU A 36 -4.65 -4.48 -9.03
C LEU A 36 -3.19 -4.89 -8.96
N ILE A 37 -2.49 -4.41 -7.95
CA ILE A 37 -1.10 -4.79 -7.69
C ILE A 37 -1.08 -5.71 -6.47
N MET A 38 -0.55 -6.90 -6.65
CA MET A 38 -0.40 -7.86 -5.55
C MET A 38 1.08 -8.06 -5.26
N GLY A 39 1.47 -7.76 -4.02
CA GLY A 39 2.79 -8.08 -3.53
C GLY A 39 2.82 -9.49 -2.94
N HIS A 40 4.03 -10.02 -2.73
CA HIS A 40 4.20 -11.34 -2.15
C HIS A 40 3.83 -11.37 -0.65
N SER A 41 4.40 -10.44 0.12
CA SER A 41 4.11 -10.32 1.55
C SER A 41 4.75 -9.05 2.11
N HIS A 42 4.39 -8.73 3.35
CA HIS A 42 5.15 -7.77 4.14
C HIS A 42 6.29 -8.51 4.85
N TYR A 43 7.49 -7.96 4.76
CA TYR A 43 8.68 -8.55 5.36
C TYR A 43 8.98 -7.91 6.70
N ALA A 44 9.46 -8.73 7.64
CA ALA A 44 9.98 -8.24 8.90
C ALA A 44 11.39 -7.66 8.71
N LYS A 45 11.81 -6.79 9.62
CA LYS A 45 13.20 -6.33 9.69
C LYS A 45 14.11 -7.48 10.09
N ASP A 46 15.35 -7.45 9.60
CA ASP A 46 16.34 -8.48 9.85
C ASP A 46 17.26 -8.14 11.02
N GLY A 47 17.92 -9.17 11.54
CA GLY A 47 19.03 -9.04 12.49
C GLY A 47 18.63 -8.28 13.75
N GLU A 48 19.50 -7.35 14.16
CA GLU A 48 19.30 -6.58 15.37
C GLU A 48 18.09 -5.65 15.33
N GLU A 49 17.62 -5.33 14.14
CA GLU A 49 16.43 -4.49 13.96
C GLU A 49 15.13 -5.27 14.13
N PHE A 50 15.19 -6.60 14.16
CA PHE A 50 14.00 -7.42 14.30
C PHE A 50 13.45 -7.34 15.72
N SER A 51 12.14 -7.13 15.83
CA SER A 51 11.39 -7.20 17.09
C SER A 51 10.16 -8.06 16.85
N GLN A 52 10.02 -9.14 17.60
CA GLN A 52 8.85 -10.02 17.51
C GLN A 52 7.57 -9.28 17.87
N GLU A 53 7.63 -8.43 18.90
CA GLU A 53 6.49 -7.63 19.34
C GLU A 53 6.05 -6.64 18.26
N GLU A 54 6.99 -5.94 17.64
CA GLU A 54 6.70 -5.02 16.54
C GLU A 54 6.12 -5.76 15.33
N TYR A 55 6.70 -6.90 14.99
CA TYR A 55 6.22 -7.74 13.91
C TYR A 55 4.78 -8.20 14.14
N ASP A 56 4.49 -8.72 15.34
CA ASP A 56 3.14 -9.20 15.68
C ASP A 56 2.11 -8.05 15.62
N ARG A 57 2.50 -6.88 16.09
CA ARG A 57 1.65 -5.69 16.03
C ARG A 57 1.36 -5.28 14.58
N ASN A 58 2.39 -5.28 13.73
CA ASN A 58 2.26 -4.88 12.33
C ASN A 58 1.38 -5.84 11.53
N ILE A 59 1.55 -7.15 11.71
CA ILE A 59 0.75 -8.12 10.96
C ILE A 59 -0.70 -8.17 11.42
N SER A 60 -1.01 -7.65 12.62
CA SER A 60 -2.38 -7.57 13.14
C SER A 60 -3.06 -6.25 12.77
N ASP A 61 -2.33 -5.27 12.29
CA ASP A 61 -2.86 -3.95 11.99
C ASP A 61 -3.50 -3.92 10.61
N LYS A 62 -4.81 -3.74 10.57
CA LYS A 62 -5.56 -3.67 9.31
C LYS A 62 -5.11 -2.53 8.40
N GLU A 63 -4.56 -1.46 8.97
CA GLU A 63 -4.08 -0.29 8.23
C GLU A 63 -2.62 -0.39 7.80
N TYR A 64 -1.96 -1.53 8.03
CA TYR A 64 -0.52 -1.64 7.80
C TYR A 64 -0.13 -1.39 6.35
N THR A 65 -0.83 -2.00 5.41
CA THR A 65 -0.56 -1.80 3.98
C THR A 65 -0.73 -0.34 3.57
N ARG A 66 -1.79 0.29 4.03
CA ARG A 66 -2.05 1.72 3.77
C ARG A 66 -0.97 2.60 4.37
N GLY A 67 -0.51 2.27 5.57
CA GLY A 67 0.57 2.99 6.24
C GLY A 67 1.89 2.91 5.50
N ILE A 68 2.23 1.75 4.96
CA ILE A 68 3.44 1.55 4.17
C ILE A 68 3.40 2.40 2.90
N ILE A 69 2.29 2.43 2.20
CA ILE A 69 2.15 3.21 0.97
C ILE A 69 2.19 4.71 1.28
N ASN A 70 1.52 5.15 2.33
CA ASN A 70 1.62 6.55 2.77
C ASN A 70 3.06 6.95 3.10
N CYS A 71 3.79 6.08 3.77
CA CYS A 71 5.21 6.29 4.06
C CYS A 71 6.03 6.42 2.77
N ALA A 72 5.76 5.56 1.80
CA ALA A 72 6.42 5.63 0.48
C ALA A 72 6.13 6.94 -0.24
N ILE A 73 4.90 7.43 -0.17
CA ILE A 73 4.51 8.71 -0.78
C ILE A 73 5.26 9.88 -0.14
N GLU A 74 5.35 9.88 1.18
CA GLU A 74 5.93 11.01 1.92
C GLU A 74 7.45 11.00 1.94
N LYS A 75 8.06 9.82 1.99
CA LYS A 75 9.50 9.66 2.23
C LYS A 75 10.28 9.06 1.06
N GLY A 76 9.63 8.83 -0.08
CA GLY A 76 10.28 8.32 -1.28
C GLY A 76 10.26 6.82 -1.46
N GLY A 77 9.79 6.07 -0.49
CA GLY A 77 9.59 4.63 -0.59
C GLY A 77 10.83 3.78 -0.74
N TRP A 78 10.61 2.51 -0.86
CA TRP A 78 11.63 1.49 -1.12
C TRP A 78 11.74 1.21 -2.61
N ASN A 79 12.72 0.42 -3.01
CA ASN A 79 12.92 0.04 -4.41
C ASN A 79 11.68 -0.59 -5.04
N PHE A 80 10.93 -1.39 -4.29
CA PHE A 80 9.68 -1.98 -4.74
C PHE A 80 8.72 -0.91 -5.28
N HIS A 81 8.50 0.16 -4.51
CA HIS A 81 7.58 1.24 -4.89
C HIS A 81 8.08 2.03 -6.10
N LYS A 82 9.39 2.29 -6.14
CA LYS A 82 10.02 3.00 -7.25
C LYS A 82 9.97 2.16 -8.53
N ASN A 83 10.19 0.86 -8.42
CA ASN A 83 10.15 -0.04 -9.56
C ASN A 83 8.74 -0.21 -10.10
N LEU A 84 7.71 -0.14 -9.28
CA LEU A 84 6.32 -0.15 -9.75
C LEU A 84 6.05 1.05 -10.65
N GLN A 85 6.42 2.25 -10.23
CA GLN A 85 6.24 3.44 -11.06
C GLN A 85 6.97 3.31 -12.39
N LYS A 86 8.21 2.80 -12.37
CA LYS A 86 9.01 2.55 -13.58
C LYS A 86 8.32 1.57 -14.52
N THR A 87 7.79 0.47 -13.96
CA THR A 87 7.12 -0.58 -14.74
C THR A 87 5.94 -0.02 -15.51
N PHE A 88 5.22 0.93 -14.94
CA PHE A 88 4.10 1.59 -15.60
C PHE A 88 4.51 2.84 -16.40
N HIS A 89 5.81 3.09 -16.56
CA HIS A 89 6.35 4.25 -17.27
C HIS A 89 5.98 5.59 -16.63
N TYR A 90 5.89 5.63 -15.30
CA TYR A 90 5.54 6.81 -14.53
C TYR A 90 6.67 7.28 -13.61
N GLU A 91 7.94 7.00 -13.99
CA GLU A 91 9.10 7.36 -13.18
C GLU A 91 9.21 8.86 -12.91
N ASP A 92 8.70 9.70 -13.81
CA ASP A 92 8.70 11.16 -13.65
C ASP A 92 7.45 11.68 -12.91
N MET A 93 6.49 10.81 -12.64
CA MET A 93 5.30 11.17 -11.92
C MET A 93 5.59 11.23 -10.41
N LYS A 94 4.98 12.19 -9.73
CA LYS A 94 5.06 12.22 -8.25
C LYS A 94 4.38 10.98 -7.67
N ALA A 95 4.95 10.47 -6.59
CA ALA A 95 4.39 9.29 -5.92
C ALA A 95 2.94 9.49 -5.53
N HIS A 96 2.59 10.67 -5.01
CA HIS A 96 1.21 11.04 -4.70
C HIS A 96 0.26 10.79 -5.87
N ASP A 97 0.65 11.26 -7.06
CA ASP A 97 -0.21 11.16 -8.24
C ASP A 97 -0.33 9.72 -8.73
N PHE A 98 0.77 8.97 -8.68
CA PHE A 98 0.77 7.56 -9.04
C PHE A 98 -0.18 6.76 -8.13
N TRP A 99 -0.01 6.90 -6.82
CA TRP A 99 -0.79 6.10 -5.86
C TRP A 99 -2.25 6.51 -5.78
N SER A 100 -2.59 7.71 -6.24
CA SER A 100 -4.00 8.11 -6.36
C SER A 100 -4.78 7.30 -7.40
N LYS A 101 -4.07 6.69 -8.34
CA LYS A 101 -4.68 5.96 -9.47
C LYS A 101 -4.80 4.45 -9.24
N ILE A 102 -4.08 3.94 -8.25
CA ILE A 102 -4.02 2.48 -8.00
C ILE A 102 -5.10 2.02 -6.96
#